data_9d9092c95ffc59811c12ddb34e99c3ff
#
_entry.id   9d9092c95ffc59811c12ddb34e99c3ff
#
_cell.length_a   1.000
_cell.length_b   1.000
_cell.length_c   1.000
_cell.angle_alpha   90.00
_cell.angle_beta   90.00
_cell.angle_gamma   90.00
#
_symmetry.space_group_name_H-M   'P 1'
#
loop_
_entity.id
_entity.type
_entity.pdbx_description
1 polymer ?
#
loop_
_entity_poly.entity_id
_entity_poly.type
_entity_poly.pdbx_seq_one_letter_code
_entity_poly.pdbx_strand_id
1 'polypeptide(L)'
;ESLDPAQPAKLYFNSAPAHCHYPNRKVTLGEASPETLGDAKSSNRRTIHKFLVPDVLPTCQLLMGMTQLEPGSLWNTMPCHTHDRRMEVYFYFDMPETGVVFHMMGEPTQTRHLVVRNEQAVINPSWSIHCGVGTQAYTFIWGMVGENQVFKDMDHVAMTTLR
;
A
#
# COMPACT_ATOMS: atom_id res chain seq x y z
N GLU A 1 -19.61 -8.01 -14.37
CA GLU A 1 -20.53 -8.96 -13.71
C GLU A 1 -19.72 -10.10 -13.10
N SER A 2 -20.18 -10.62 -11.95
CA SER A 2 -19.59 -11.82 -11.37
C SER A 2 -19.98 -13.04 -12.20
N LEU A 3 -19.03 -13.94 -12.44
CA LEU A 3 -19.31 -15.19 -13.17
C LEU A 3 -20.08 -16.20 -12.31
N ASP A 4 -20.02 -16.07 -11.00
CA ASP A 4 -20.75 -16.87 -10.01
C ASP A 4 -21.56 -15.93 -9.11
N PRO A 5 -22.90 -15.99 -9.16
CA PRO A 5 -23.76 -15.20 -8.29
C PRO A 5 -23.58 -15.48 -6.79
N ALA A 6 -23.11 -16.67 -6.42
CA ALA A 6 -22.84 -17.05 -5.03
C ALA A 6 -21.50 -16.47 -4.52
N GLN A 7 -20.65 -16.03 -5.43
CA GLN A 7 -19.36 -15.42 -5.13
C GLN A 7 -19.22 -14.08 -5.87
N PRO A 8 -19.80 -13.01 -5.36
CA PRO A 8 -19.75 -11.72 -6.03
C PRO A 8 -18.31 -11.23 -6.14
N ALA A 9 -17.94 -10.69 -7.31
CA ALA A 9 -16.64 -10.10 -7.54
C ALA A 9 -16.44 -8.89 -6.61
N LYS A 10 -15.27 -8.82 -5.96
CA LYS A 10 -14.83 -7.66 -5.18
C LYS A 10 -13.88 -6.83 -6.03
N LEU A 11 -14.07 -5.53 -6.03
CA LEU A 11 -13.30 -4.59 -6.81
C LEU A 11 -12.79 -3.47 -5.91
N TYR A 12 -11.51 -3.17 -6.02
CA TYR A 12 -10.94 -1.93 -5.50
C TYR A 12 -10.90 -0.91 -6.64
N PHE A 13 -11.45 0.28 -6.40
CA PHE A 13 -11.46 1.37 -7.37
C PHE A 13 -10.65 2.56 -6.86
N ASN A 14 -9.75 3.07 -7.69
CA ASN A 14 -8.99 4.27 -7.40
C ASN A 14 -9.02 5.20 -8.63
N SER A 15 -9.09 6.51 -8.40
CA SER A 15 -9.08 7.50 -9.46
C SER A 15 -8.31 8.75 -9.06
N ALA A 16 -7.72 9.40 -10.05
CA ALA A 16 -7.01 10.66 -9.90
C ALA A 16 -7.26 11.54 -11.11
N PRO A 17 -7.13 12.87 -10.98
CA PRO A 17 -7.18 13.78 -12.15
C PRO A 17 -6.12 13.41 -13.19
N ALA A 18 -6.47 13.58 -14.47
CA ALA A 18 -5.58 13.32 -15.58
C ALA A 18 -5.38 14.58 -16.42
N HIS A 19 -4.15 14.80 -16.87
CA HIS A 19 -3.78 15.92 -17.76
C HIS A 19 -3.48 15.46 -19.20
N CYS A 20 -3.47 14.15 -19.43
CA CYS A 20 -3.38 13.56 -20.76
C CYS A 20 -4.16 12.25 -20.83
N HIS A 21 -4.30 11.69 -22.02
CA HIS A 21 -5.00 10.44 -22.25
C HIS A 21 -4.00 9.30 -22.47
N TYR A 22 -4.20 8.19 -21.76
CA TYR A 22 -3.53 6.92 -22.00
C TYR A 22 -4.55 5.88 -22.50
N PRO A 23 -4.15 4.94 -23.36
CA PRO A 23 -5.05 3.87 -23.79
C PRO A 23 -5.40 2.95 -22.61
N ASN A 24 -6.60 2.40 -22.65
CA ASN A 24 -7.02 1.39 -21.68
C ASN A 24 -6.10 0.17 -21.76
N ARG A 25 -5.62 -0.29 -20.61
CA ARG A 25 -4.76 -1.47 -20.51
C ARG A 25 -5.12 -2.29 -19.29
N LYS A 26 -5.10 -3.62 -19.45
CA LYS A 26 -5.15 -4.59 -18.36
C LYS A 26 -3.71 -4.96 -17.99
N VAL A 27 -3.40 -4.95 -16.70
CA VAL A 27 -2.14 -5.47 -16.15
C VAL A 27 -2.49 -6.66 -15.25
N THR A 28 -1.95 -7.82 -15.55
CA THR A 28 -2.14 -9.03 -14.76
C THR A 28 -1.10 -9.11 -13.65
N LEU A 29 -1.33 -9.99 -12.66
CA LEU A 29 -0.35 -10.23 -11.58
C LEU A 29 1.03 -10.67 -12.14
N GLY A 30 1.05 -11.44 -13.22
CA GLY A 30 2.30 -11.86 -13.87
C GLY A 30 3.04 -10.74 -14.60
N GLU A 31 2.35 -9.66 -15.01
CA GLU A 31 2.94 -8.48 -15.64
C GLU A 31 3.34 -7.41 -14.61
N ALA A 32 2.76 -7.45 -13.41
CA ALA A 32 3.19 -6.57 -12.32
C ALA A 32 4.63 -6.89 -11.95
N SER A 33 5.46 -5.86 -11.81
CA SER A 33 6.88 -6.03 -11.46
C SER A 33 7.01 -6.46 -9.99
N PRO A 34 7.19 -7.77 -9.68
CA PRO A 34 7.29 -8.24 -8.31
C PRO A 34 8.67 -7.95 -7.71
N GLU A 35 8.69 -7.63 -6.44
CA GLU A 35 9.92 -7.43 -5.66
C GLU A 35 9.73 -8.00 -4.25
N THR A 36 10.56 -8.98 -3.87
CA THR A 36 10.51 -9.56 -2.52
C THR A 36 11.52 -8.85 -1.63
N LEU A 37 11.05 -8.35 -0.49
CA LEU A 37 11.82 -7.59 0.49
C LEU A 37 11.63 -8.12 1.90
N GLY A 38 12.58 -7.76 2.77
CA GLY A 38 12.56 -8.12 4.18
C GLY A 38 12.98 -9.56 4.45
N ASP A 39 12.87 -9.98 5.67
CA ASP A 39 13.22 -11.31 6.13
C ASP A 39 12.32 -11.78 7.30
N ALA A 40 12.37 -13.09 7.60
CA ALA A 40 11.57 -13.69 8.65
C ALA A 40 12.00 -13.22 10.06
N LYS A 41 13.28 -12.93 10.27
CA LYS A 41 13.81 -12.46 11.57
C LYS A 41 13.25 -11.09 11.94
N SER A 42 13.02 -10.25 10.95
CA SER A 42 12.42 -8.93 11.12
C SER A 42 10.89 -8.96 11.06
N SER A 43 10.26 -10.12 10.85
CA SER A 43 8.81 -10.29 10.69
C SER A 43 8.20 -9.39 9.61
N ASN A 44 8.92 -9.14 8.53
CA ASN A 44 8.52 -8.21 7.48
C ASN A 44 8.80 -8.72 6.05
N ARG A 45 8.93 -10.04 5.88
CA ARG A 45 9.10 -10.61 4.55
C ARG A 45 7.80 -10.49 3.75
N ARG A 46 7.88 -9.87 2.58
CA ARG A 46 6.73 -9.54 1.74
C ARG A 46 7.11 -9.47 0.28
N THR A 47 6.12 -9.63 -0.58
CA THR A 47 6.25 -9.37 -2.02
C THR A 47 5.44 -8.14 -2.39
N ILE A 48 6.07 -7.20 -3.06
CA ILE A 48 5.45 -6.00 -3.61
C ILE A 48 5.17 -6.25 -5.09
N HIS A 49 3.93 -6.11 -5.52
CA HIS A 49 3.50 -6.18 -6.92
C HIS A 49 3.18 -4.77 -7.41
N LYS A 50 3.97 -4.26 -8.34
CA LYS A 50 3.86 -2.89 -8.86
C LYS A 50 3.06 -2.90 -10.16
N PHE A 51 1.78 -2.50 -10.11
CA PHE A 51 0.87 -2.51 -11.27
C PHE A 51 0.92 -1.20 -12.05
N LEU A 52 0.76 -0.08 -11.35
CA LEU A 52 0.73 1.25 -11.93
C LEU A 52 1.98 2.00 -11.46
N VAL A 53 3.08 1.75 -12.15
CA VAL A 53 4.34 2.50 -12.03
C VAL A 53 4.82 2.81 -13.44
N PRO A 54 5.62 3.86 -13.67
CA PRO A 54 5.98 4.29 -15.03
C PRO A 54 6.53 3.18 -15.94
N ASP A 55 7.30 2.24 -15.38
CA ASP A 55 7.92 1.14 -16.15
C ASP A 55 6.94 0.01 -16.51
N VAL A 56 5.76 -0.07 -15.86
CA VAL A 56 4.73 -1.09 -16.12
C VAL A 56 3.54 -0.49 -16.84
N LEU A 57 2.93 0.51 -16.25
CA LEU A 57 1.79 1.24 -16.82
C LEU A 57 1.85 2.71 -16.37
N PRO A 58 2.26 3.63 -17.26
CA PRO A 58 2.31 5.05 -16.94
C PRO A 58 0.91 5.63 -16.75
N THR A 59 0.78 6.56 -15.82
CA THR A 59 -0.42 7.34 -15.52
C THR A 59 -0.07 8.81 -15.35
N CYS A 60 -1.08 9.67 -15.20
CA CYS A 60 -0.83 11.09 -14.94
C CYS A 60 -0.40 11.37 -13.49
N GLN A 61 -1.10 10.78 -12.51
CA GLN A 61 -0.88 11.08 -11.09
C GLN A 61 -1.02 9.86 -10.18
N LEU A 62 -1.39 8.70 -10.73
CA LEU A 62 -1.69 7.52 -9.94
C LEU A 62 -0.52 6.53 -9.98
N LEU A 63 -0.01 6.15 -8.81
CA LEU A 63 0.82 4.98 -8.64
C LEU A 63 0.04 3.96 -7.81
N MET A 64 0.08 2.69 -8.17
CA MET A 64 -0.65 1.67 -7.42
C MET A 64 0.04 0.32 -7.50
N GLY A 65 0.01 -0.37 -6.39
CA GLY A 65 0.45 -1.75 -6.30
C GLY A 65 -0.17 -2.45 -5.11
N MET A 66 0.29 -3.65 -4.89
CA MET A 66 -0.16 -4.52 -3.81
C MET A 66 1.04 -5.09 -3.09
N THR A 67 0.98 -5.09 -1.77
CA THR A 67 2.00 -5.74 -0.93
C THR A 67 1.34 -6.88 -0.18
N GLN A 68 1.90 -8.06 -0.34
CA GLN A 68 1.47 -9.28 0.33
C GLN A 68 2.54 -9.72 1.32
N LEU A 69 2.20 -9.78 2.61
CA LEU A 69 3.07 -10.28 3.65
C LEU A 69 3.08 -11.82 3.62
N GLU A 70 4.26 -12.41 3.79
CA GLU A 70 4.37 -13.86 3.93
C GLU A 70 3.90 -14.32 5.33
N PRO A 71 3.44 -15.57 5.47
CA PRO A 71 3.07 -16.13 6.77
C PRO A 71 4.18 -15.91 7.82
N GLY A 72 3.78 -15.41 9.00
CA GLY A 72 4.70 -15.04 10.07
C GLY A 72 5.28 -13.63 9.96
N SER A 73 5.02 -12.91 8.88
CA SER A 73 5.36 -11.50 8.73
C SER A 73 4.16 -10.64 9.11
N LEU A 74 4.41 -9.62 9.93
CA LEU A 74 3.35 -8.82 10.55
C LEU A 74 3.48 -7.33 10.25
N TRP A 75 4.64 -6.89 9.74
CA TRP A 75 5.07 -5.52 9.78
C TRP A 75 5.41 -4.98 8.39
N ASN A 76 4.74 -3.91 7.97
CA ASN A 76 5.03 -3.10 6.78
C ASN A 76 4.44 -1.69 6.98
N THR A 77 4.98 -0.63 6.54
CA THR A 77 6.21 -0.40 5.78
C THR A 77 7.37 -0.18 6.75
N MET A 78 8.51 -0.83 6.46
CA MET A 78 9.69 -0.71 7.31
C MET A 78 10.93 -0.46 6.46
N PRO A 79 11.69 0.61 6.73
CA PRO A 79 11.35 1.70 7.65
C PRO A 79 10.16 2.52 7.17
N CYS A 80 9.46 3.19 8.10
CA CYS A 80 8.41 4.11 7.71
C CYS A 80 9.02 5.37 7.05
N HIS A 81 8.21 6.05 6.27
CA HIS A 81 8.67 7.21 5.49
C HIS A 81 7.51 8.19 5.25
N THR A 82 7.83 9.35 4.74
CA THR A 82 6.90 10.32 4.18
C THR A 82 7.11 10.45 2.67
N HIS A 83 6.23 11.16 1.99
CA HIS A 83 6.34 11.45 0.57
C HIS A 83 6.13 12.92 0.29
N ASP A 84 6.90 13.49 -0.61
CA ASP A 84 6.61 14.82 -1.13
C ASP A 84 5.68 14.76 -2.34
N ARG A 85 4.72 15.68 -2.38
CA ARG A 85 3.83 15.95 -3.53
C ARG A 85 2.98 14.76 -4.00
N ARG A 86 2.66 13.82 -3.06
CA ARG A 86 1.69 12.76 -3.25
C ARG A 86 1.15 12.30 -1.91
N MET A 87 -0.12 11.96 -1.87
CA MET A 87 -0.74 11.26 -0.74
C MET A 87 -0.76 9.76 -1.01
N GLU A 88 -1.07 8.96 -0.02
CA GLU A 88 -1.18 7.51 -0.18
C GLU A 88 -2.38 6.94 0.57
N VAL A 89 -3.09 6.03 -0.06
CA VAL A 89 -4.16 5.24 0.57
C VAL A 89 -3.66 3.81 0.75
N TYR A 90 -3.82 3.26 1.94
CA TYR A 90 -3.67 1.83 2.21
C TYR A 90 -5.05 1.20 2.38
N PHE A 91 -5.35 0.22 1.54
CA PHE A 91 -6.54 -0.61 1.65
C PHE A 91 -6.12 -2.01 2.09
N TYR A 92 -6.48 -2.39 3.33
CA TYR A 92 -6.11 -3.66 3.95
C TYR A 92 -7.15 -4.73 3.67
N PHE A 93 -6.71 -5.93 3.28
CA PHE A 93 -7.58 -7.07 3.01
C PHE A 93 -6.82 -8.39 3.18
N ASP A 94 -7.49 -9.50 2.88
CA ASP A 94 -6.93 -10.85 3.02
C ASP A 94 -6.52 -11.16 4.47
N MET A 95 -7.39 -10.76 5.39
CA MET A 95 -7.30 -11.05 6.82
C MET A 95 -8.58 -11.71 7.28
N PRO A 96 -8.54 -12.63 8.27
CA PRO A 96 -9.76 -13.09 8.92
C PRO A 96 -10.44 -11.95 9.71
N GLU A 97 -11.72 -12.11 9.99
CA GLU A 97 -12.53 -11.10 10.69
C GLU A 97 -11.97 -10.71 12.08
N THR A 98 -11.26 -11.61 12.73
CA THR A 98 -10.60 -11.37 14.04
C THR A 98 -9.27 -10.63 13.91
N GLY A 99 -8.74 -10.53 12.69
CA GLY A 99 -7.48 -9.85 12.42
C GLY A 99 -7.61 -8.33 12.49
N VAL A 100 -6.56 -7.69 12.99
CA VAL A 100 -6.44 -6.22 12.97
C VAL A 100 -5.04 -5.82 12.56
N VAL A 101 -4.94 -4.63 11.98
CA VAL A 101 -3.67 -3.93 11.75
C VAL A 101 -3.68 -2.64 12.57
N PHE A 102 -2.65 -2.43 13.36
CA PHE A 102 -2.37 -1.13 13.98
C PHE A 102 -1.62 -0.29 12.96
N HIS A 103 -2.34 0.57 12.28
CA HIS A 103 -1.77 1.49 11.29
C HIS A 103 -1.27 2.74 11.99
N MET A 104 0.02 2.96 11.92
CA MET A 104 0.67 4.14 12.50
C MET A 104 0.76 5.25 11.47
N MET A 105 0.38 6.46 11.87
CA MET A 105 0.40 7.66 11.05
C MET A 105 0.71 8.90 11.90
N GLY A 106 0.81 10.04 11.28
CA GLY A 106 1.09 11.32 11.93
C GLY A 106 2.49 11.81 11.62
N GLU A 107 2.89 12.86 12.29
CA GLU A 107 4.27 13.35 12.24
C GLU A 107 5.21 12.37 12.95
N PRO A 108 6.47 12.22 12.52
CA PRO A 108 7.41 11.29 13.15
C PRO A 108 7.56 11.47 14.66
N THR A 109 7.46 12.71 15.14
CA THR A 109 7.60 13.06 16.56
C THR A 109 6.27 13.09 17.31
N GLN A 110 5.16 12.82 16.62
CA GLN A 110 3.80 12.83 17.19
C GLN A 110 2.92 11.82 16.48
N THR A 111 3.22 10.55 16.66
CA THR A 111 2.51 9.46 15.98
C THR A 111 1.16 9.15 16.62
N ARG A 112 0.26 8.60 15.83
CA ARG A 112 -1.04 8.04 16.23
C ARG A 112 -1.19 6.68 15.58
N HIS A 113 -2.08 5.86 16.11
CA HIS A 113 -2.45 4.61 15.46
C HIS A 113 -3.96 4.52 15.25
N LEU A 114 -4.34 3.83 14.20
CA LEU A 114 -5.70 3.44 13.89
C LEU A 114 -5.78 1.92 13.95
N VAL A 115 -6.88 1.39 14.50
CA VAL A 115 -7.16 -0.05 14.44
C VAL A 115 -7.96 -0.31 13.18
N VAL A 116 -7.33 -0.97 12.22
CA VAL A 116 -7.89 -1.25 10.89
C VAL A 116 -8.23 -2.73 10.78
N ARG A 117 -9.37 -3.02 10.19
CA ARG A 117 -9.90 -4.37 9.97
C ARG A 117 -9.88 -4.73 8.48
N ASN A 118 -10.26 -5.98 8.21
CA ASN A 118 -10.39 -6.45 6.83
C ASN A 118 -11.31 -5.54 6.00
N GLU A 119 -10.89 -5.25 4.78
CA GLU A 119 -11.60 -4.41 3.80
C GLU A 119 -11.81 -2.94 4.26
N GLN A 120 -10.86 -2.41 5.02
CA GLN A 120 -10.84 -1.00 5.41
C GLN A 120 -9.63 -0.28 4.82
N ALA A 121 -9.79 1.03 4.62
CA ALA A 121 -8.76 1.90 4.07
C ALA A 121 -8.35 3.00 5.05
N VAL A 122 -7.10 3.43 4.93
CA VAL A 122 -6.54 4.59 5.62
C VAL A 122 -5.98 5.56 4.58
N ILE A 123 -6.30 6.84 4.75
CA ILE A 123 -5.78 7.94 3.93
C ILE A 123 -4.59 8.55 4.66
N ASN A 124 -3.43 8.55 4.02
CA ASN A 124 -2.18 9.10 4.53
C ASN A 124 -1.82 10.37 3.76
N PRO A 125 -1.91 11.55 4.36
CA PRO A 125 -1.38 12.78 3.76
C PRO A 125 0.13 12.68 3.51
N SER A 126 0.66 13.47 2.59
CA SER A 126 2.07 13.44 2.20
C SER A 126 3.06 13.61 3.36
N TRP A 127 2.71 14.45 4.33
CA TRP A 127 3.51 14.75 5.52
C TRP A 127 3.48 13.62 6.58
N SER A 128 2.53 12.70 6.48
CA SER A 128 2.33 11.63 7.47
C SER A 128 3.20 10.43 7.18
N ILE A 129 3.86 9.91 8.20
CA ILE A 129 4.38 8.53 8.10
C ILE A 129 3.21 7.56 7.92
N HIS A 130 3.50 6.39 7.40
CA HIS A 130 2.53 5.31 7.28
C HIS A 130 3.23 3.96 7.37
N CYS A 131 2.77 3.15 8.30
CA CYS A 131 3.19 1.76 8.46
C CYS A 131 2.14 0.99 9.26
N GLY A 132 2.18 -0.33 9.20
CA GLY A 132 1.21 -1.16 9.88
C GLY A 132 1.83 -2.40 10.52
N VAL A 133 1.33 -2.76 11.70
CA VAL A 133 1.64 -4.01 12.39
C VAL A 133 0.37 -4.80 12.56
N GLY A 134 0.30 -5.96 11.91
CA GLY A 134 -0.85 -6.85 12.01
C GLY A 134 -0.75 -7.84 13.16
N THR A 135 -1.89 -8.37 13.58
CA THR A 135 -1.95 -9.54 14.49
C THR A 135 -1.63 -10.85 13.74
N GLN A 136 -1.56 -10.79 12.42
CA GLN A 136 -1.18 -11.86 11.50
C GLN A 136 -0.77 -11.25 10.16
N ALA A 137 -0.30 -12.08 9.22
CA ALA A 137 0.00 -11.64 7.86
C ALA A 137 -1.27 -11.10 7.19
N TYR A 138 -1.11 -10.10 6.35
CA TYR A 138 -2.18 -9.42 5.61
C TYR A 138 -1.67 -8.98 4.25
N THR A 139 -2.62 -8.63 3.40
CA THR A 139 -2.34 -7.99 2.12
C THR A 139 -2.90 -6.56 2.14
N PHE A 140 -2.25 -5.64 1.46
CA PHE A 140 -2.81 -4.31 1.26
C PHE A 140 -2.50 -3.76 -0.12
N ILE A 141 -3.46 -3.01 -0.66
CA ILE A 141 -3.24 -2.18 -1.84
C ILE A 141 -2.74 -0.82 -1.35
N TRP A 142 -1.69 -0.33 -1.98
CA TRP A 142 -1.24 1.04 -1.84
C TRP A 142 -1.54 1.80 -3.13
N GLY A 143 -2.19 2.94 -2.96
CA GLY A 143 -2.52 3.85 -4.06
C GLY A 143 -2.04 5.26 -3.73
N MET A 144 -1.05 5.73 -4.48
CA MET A 144 -0.51 7.09 -4.32
C MET A 144 -1.09 8.01 -5.39
N VAL A 145 -1.44 9.23 -5.00
CA VAL A 145 -1.95 10.25 -5.92
C VAL A 145 -1.17 11.55 -5.71
N GLY A 146 -0.63 12.07 -6.80
CA GLY A 146 0.10 13.32 -6.84
C GLY A 146 1.00 13.42 -8.07
N GLU A 147 1.65 14.54 -8.24
CA GLU A 147 2.55 14.78 -9.38
C GLU A 147 3.87 14.01 -9.29
N ASN A 148 4.25 13.56 -8.10
CA ASN A 148 5.47 12.81 -7.88
C ASN A 148 5.28 11.34 -8.30
N GLN A 149 5.76 11.00 -9.49
CA GLN A 149 5.67 9.67 -10.10
C GLN A 149 6.93 8.82 -9.88
N VAL A 150 7.89 9.28 -9.09
CA VAL A 150 9.08 8.51 -8.75
C VAL A 150 8.78 7.56 -7.61
N PHE A 151 8.52 6.28 -7.90
CA PHE A 151 8.10 5.30 -6.89
C PHE A 151 9.02 5.24 -5.67
N LYS A 152 10.34 5.30 -5.88
CA LYS A 152 11.36 5.21 -4.82
C LYS A 152 11.66 6.53 -4.11
N ASP A 153 10.98 7.61 -4.45
CA ASP A 153 11.14 8.89 -3.75
C ASP A 153 10.40 8.84 -2.41
N MET A 154 11.14 8.44 -1.38
CA MET A 154 10.67 8.19 -0.02
C MET A 154 11.64 8.81 0.97
N ASP A 155 11.13 9.69 1.84
CA ASP A 155 11.88 10.31 2.94
C ASP A 155 11.83 9.38 4.16
N HIS A 156 12.82 8.51 4.26
CA HIS A 156 12.88 7.51 5.32
C HIS A 156 13.07 8.14 6.71
N VAL A 157 12.26 7.69 7.66
CA VAL A 157 12.31 8.13 9.05
C VAL A 157 13.03 7.08 9.90
N ALA A 158 14.01 7.51 10.67
CA ALA A 158 14.70 6.63 11.61
C ALA A 158 13.74 6.18 12.72
N MET A 159 13.65 4.87 12.98
CA MET A 159 12.73 4.32 13.99
C MET A 159 12.96 4.90 15.38
N THR A 160 14.18 5.33 15.69
CA THR A 160 14.55 5.95 16.99
C THR A 160 14.00 7.36 17.17
N THR A 161 13.51 8.01 16.11
CA THR A 161 12.93 9.35 16.18
C THR A 161 11.42 9.33 16.40
N LEU A 162 10.76 8.19 16.22
CA LEU A 162 9.32 8.06 16.40
C LEU A 162 8.90 8.31 17.86
N ARG A 163 7.85 9.11 18.05
CA ARG A 163 7.22 9.46 19.34
C ARG A 163 5.70 9.35 19.25
#